data_46b9f7f5b263b847c547cfa959fe2ec8
#
_entry.id   46b9f7f5b263b847c547cfa959fe2ec8
#
_cell.length_a   1.000
_cell.length_b   1.000
_cell.length_c   1.000
_cell.angle_alpha   90.00
_cell.angle_beta   90.00
_cell.angle_gamma   90.00
#
_symmetry.space_group_name_H-M   'P 1'
#
loop_
_entity.id
_entity.type
_entity.pdbx_description
1 polymer ?
#
loop_
_entity_poly.entity_id
_entity_poly.type
_entity_poly.pdbx_seq_one_letter_code
_entity_poly.pdbx_strand_id
1 'polypeptide(L)'
;MYSKFAFIFFSSITFLFSNPWEKEKQQMINTLIQYGIQDKNVLDAMSKVPRHEFVPKAYKSYSYEDTPLPIGFGQTISQPYIVAYMTEQLDVKKKDVVLEIGTGSGYQAAVLSLLAKEVYTIEIIPELCERSKKTLKQLGYNNVFVICGDGYKGYPDKAPFDRILLTAAPEKIPEILIQQLKDNGILVGPAGKIQELQYLYKIQKINHKIIEKKLIPVRFVPMVKPAK
;
A
#
# COMPACT_ATOMS: atom_id res chain seq x y z
N MET A 1 -60.62 -31.69 -27.04
CA MET A 1 -59.24 -31.74 -27.56
C MET A 1 -58.45 -30.64 -26.84
N TYR A 2 -57.90 -30.96 -25.66
CA TYR A 2 -57.18 -29.98 -24.80
C TYR A 2 -55.68 -30.26 -24.86
N SER A 3 -54.93 -29.33 -25.46
CA SER A 3 -53.46 -29.35 -25.52
C SER A 3 -52.91 -28.87 -24.20
N LYS A 4 -52.16 -29.74 -23.47
CA LYS A 4 -51.40 -29.36 -22.29
C LYS A 4 -50.03 -28.80 -22.70
N PHE A 5 -49.84 -27.49 -22.55
CA PHE A 5 -48.50 -26.88 -22.61
C PHE A 5 -47.76 -27.13 -21.29
N ALA A 6 -46.70 -27.91 -21.34
CA ALA A 6 -45.77 -28.08 -20.22
C ALA A 6 -44.77 -26.96 -20.25
N PHE A 7 -44.80 -26.06 -19.24
CA PHE A 7 -43.76 -25.08 -19.01
C PHE A 7 -42.58 -25.77 -18.31
N ILE A 8 -41.46 -25.91 -19.06
CA ILE A 8 -40.21 -26.36 -18.48
C ILE A 8 -39.52 -25.13 -17.88
N PHE A 9 -39.49 -25.04 -16.52
CA PHE A 9 -38.68 -24.09 -15.81
C PHE A 9 -37.22 -24.52 -15.89
N PHE A 10 -36.41 -23.83 -16.68
CA PHE A 10 -34.95 -23.91 -16.61
C PHE A 10 -34.48 -23.08 -15.37
N SER A 11 -34.24 -23.78 -14.28
CA SER A 11 -33.54 -23.22 -13.14
C SER A 11 -32.08 -23.06 -13.51
N SER A 12 -31.67 -21.83 -13.84
CA SER A 12 -30.27 -21.47 -14.01
C SER A 12 -29.57 -21.51 -12.64
N ILE A 13 -28.90 -22.61 -12.33
CA ILE A 13 -28.00 -22.70 -11.20
C ILE A 13 -26.76 -21.86 -11.56
N THR A 14 -26.76 -20.62 -11.15
CA THR A 14 -25.55 -19.77 -11.15
C THR A 14 -24.61 -20.34 -10.09
N PHE A 15 -23.62 -21.13 -10.51
CA PHE A 15 -22.46 -21.43 -9.68
C PHE A 15 -21.74 -20.12 -9.44
N LEU A 16 -22.01 -19.50 -8.29
CA LEU A 16 -21.16 -18.47 -7.73
C LEU A 16 -19.82 -19.14 -7.38
N PHE A 17 -18.85 -19.02 -8.29
CA PHE A 17 -17.47 -19.33 -7.95
C PHE A 17 -17.08 -18.38 -6.83
N SER A 18 -17.17 -18.82 -5.58
CA SER A 18 -16.65 -18.09 -4.44
C SER A 18 -15.16 -17.88 -4.67
N ASN A 19 -14.71 -16.63 -4.54
CA ASN A 19 -13.29 -16.29 -4.61
C ASN A 19 -12.54 -17.21 -3.63
N PRO A 20 -11.59 -18.05 -4.07
CA PRO A 20 -10.92 -19.02 -3.19
C PRO A 20 -10.17 -18.36 -2.03
N TRP A 21 -9.94 -17.04 -2.09
CA TRP A 21 -9.24 -16.24 -1.09
C TRP A 21 -10.17 -15.47 -0.13
N GLU A 22 -11.48 -15.65 -0.23
CA GLU A 22 -12.42 -14.81 0.53
C GLU A 22 -12.34 -15.07 2.04
N LYS A 23 -12.15 -16.33 2.43
CA LYS A 23 -12.01 -16.73 3.83
C LYS A 23 -10.73 -16.15 4.46
N GLU A 24 -9.59 -16.31 3.78
CA GLU A 24 -8.29 -15.81 4.24
C GLU A 24 -8.28 -14.28 4.31
N LYS A 25 -8.90 -13.63 3.33
CA LYS A 25 -9.06 -12.19 3.30
C LYS A 25 -9.89 -11.69 4.48
N GLN A 26 -11.02 -12.34 4.76
CA GLN A 26 -11.87 -11.99 5.91
C GLN A 26 -11.13 -12.21 7.23
N GLN A 27 -10.34 -13.27 7.35
CA GLN A 27 -9.50 -13.52 8.52
C GLN A 27 -8.45 -12.41 8.71
N MET A 28 -7.79 -11.97 7.63
CA MET A 28 -6.87 -10.83 7.67
C MET A 28 -7.58 -9.58 8.22
N ILE A 29 -8.75 -9.22 7.69
CA ILE A 29 -9.50 -8.04 8.15
C ILE A 29 -9.87 -8.16 9.64
N ASN A 30 -10.33 -9.33 10.08
CA ASN A 30 -10.64 -9.56 11.49
C ASN A 30 -9.41 -9.40 12.39
N THR A 31 -8.24 -9.86 11.95
CA THR A 31 -6.97 -9.67 12.65
C THR A 31 -6.60 -8.18 12.76
N LEU A 32 -6.77 -7.42 11.67
CA LEU A 32 -6.50 -5.97 11.68
C LEU A 32 -7.39 -5.23 12.69
N ILE A 33 -8.69 -5.59 12.75
CA ILE A 33 -9.63 -5.01 13.73
C ILE A 33 -9.20 -5.38 15.16
N GLN A 34 -8.84 -6.63 15.42
CA GLN A 34 -8.33 -7.07 16.73
C GLN A 34 -7.07 -6.35 17.16
N TYR A 35 -6.20 -5.98 16.22
CA TYR A 35 -4.98 -5.21 16.47
C TYR A 35 -5.23 -3.69 16.57
N GLY A 36 -6.48 -3.27 16.50
CA GLY A 36 -6.89 -1.89 16.79
C GLY A 36 -6.99 -0.97 15.58
N ILE A 37 -7.00 -1.48 14.35
CA ILE A 37 -7.32 -0.68 13.16
C ILE A 37 -8.81 -0.32 13.19
N GLN A 38 -9.12 0.98 13.13
CA GLN A 38 -10.50 1.49 13.29
C GLN A 38 -11.04 2.19 12.04
N ASP A 39 -10.16 2.67 11.14
CA ASP A 39 -10.59 3.35 9.92
C ASP A 39 -11.26 2.36 8.95
N LYS A 40 -12.59 2.50 8.83
CA LYS A 40 -13.41 1.65 7.96
C LYS A 40 -13.02 1.75 6.48
N ASN A 41 -12.54 2.92 6.02
CA ASN A 41 -12.10 3.08 4.63
C ASN A 41 -10.80 2.31 4.38
N VAL A 42 -9.89 2.30 5.36
CA VAL A 42 -8.66 1.49 5.29
C VAL A 42 -8.99 0.00 5.27
N LEU A 43 -9.85 -0.47 6.17
CA LEU A 43 -10.29 -1.87 6.20
C LEU A 43 -11.00 -2.28 4.90
N ASP A 44 -11.87 -1.42 4.36
CA ASP A 44 -12.55 -1.64 3.09
C ASP A 44 -11.56 -1.72 1.92
N ALA A 45 -10.59 -0.78 1.84
CA ALA A 45 -9.55 -0.81 0.83
C ALA A 45 -8.70 -2.09 0.91
N MET A 46 -8.26 -2.48 2.12
CA MET A 46 -7.51 -3.72 2.35
C MET A 46 -8.29 -4.97 1.96
N SER A 47 -9.61 -4.98 2.15
CA SER A 47 -10.48 -6.09 1.77
C SER A 47 -10.66 -6.24 0.26
N LYS A 48 -10.60 -5.14 -0.48
CA LYS A 48 -10.79 -5.09 -1.95
C LYS A 48 -9.53 -5.42 -2.74
N VAL A 49 -8.35 -5.04 -2.22
CA VAL A 49 -7.08 -5.28 -2.94
C VAL A 49 -6.70 -6.76 -2.85
N PRO A 50 -6.54 -7.48 -3.98
CA PRO A 50 -6.19 -8.90 -4.01
C PRO A 50 -4.69 -9.09 -3.68
N ARG A 51 -4.33 -9.11 -2.39
CA ARG A 51 -2.95 -9.15 -1.94
C ARG A 51 -2.15 -10.33 -2.54
N HIS A 52 -2.80 -11.48 -2.78
CA HIS A 52 -2.19 -12.65 -3.41
C HIS A 52 -1.68 -12.39 -4.85
N GLU A 53 -2.11 -11.33 -5.52
CA GLU A 53 -1.59 -10.93 -6.84
C GLU A 53 -0.29 -10.12 -6.77
N PHE A 54 0.07 -9.65 -5.58
CA PHE A 54 1.27 -8.84 -5.31
C PHE A 54 2.43 -9.64 -4.70
N VAL A 55 2.29 -10.95 -4.58
CA VAL A 55 3.33 -11.84 -4.05
C VAL A 55 3.76 -12.88 -5.10
N PRO A 56 5.02 -13.37 -5.06
CA PRO A 56 5.46 -14.47 -5.90
C PRO A 56 4.61 -15.73 -5.70
N LYS A 57 4.46 -16.55 -6.76
CA LYS A 57 3.64 -17.76 -6.74
C LYS A 57 3.90 -18.68 -5.53
N ALA A 58 5.16 -18.81 -5.13
CA ALA A 58 5.57 -19.64 -3.98
C ALA A 58 5.00 -19.16 -2.63
N TYR A 59 4.58 -17.90 -2.53
CA TYR A 59 4.08 -17.30 -1.28
C TYR A 59 2.59 -16.99 -1.32
N LYS A 60 1.86 -17.35 -2.40
CA LYS A 60 0.43 -16.99 -2.54
C LYS A 60 -0.44 -17.56 -1.41
N SER A 61 -0.15 -18.76 -0.91
CA SER A 61 -0.88 -19.37 0.21
C SER A 61 -0.73 -18.62 1.54
N TYR A 62 0.34 -17.85 1.71
CA TYR A 62 0.62 -17.05 2.91
C TYR A 62 0.23 -15.58 2.75
N SER A 63 -0.32 -15.19 1.60
CA SER A 63 -0.49 -13.77 1.24
C SER A 63 -1.38 -12.98 2.20
N TYR A 64 -2.28 -13.63 2.91
CA TYR A 64 -3.22 -12.99 3.85
C TYR A 64 -2.82 -13.18 5.33
N GLU A 65 -1.73 -13.89 5.61
CA GLU A 65 -1.17 -13.96 6.95
C GLU A 65 -0.54 -12.61 7.35
N ASP A 66 -0.60 -12.25 8.64
CA ASP A 66 -0.03 -10.99 9.13
C ASP A 66 1.49 -11.07 9.29
N THR A 67 2.18 -11.31 8.18
CA THR A 67 3.63 -11.43 8.10
C THR A 67 4.16 -10.76 6.82
N PRO A 68 5.39 -10.20 6.84
CA PRO A 68 6.05 -9.76 5.62
C PRO A 68 6.48 -10.97 4.78
N LEU A 69 6.37 -10.85 3.44
CA LEU A 69 6.75 -11.92 2.52
C LEU A 69 7.81 -11.45 1.51
N PRO A 70 8.76 -12.31 1.12
CA PRO A 70 9.76 -11.96 0.12
C PRO A 70 9.13 -11.67 -1.24
N ILE A 71 9.62 -10.61 -1.90
CA ILE A 71 9.21 -10.27 -3.28
C ILE A 71 10.39 -10.30 -4.27
N GLY A 72 11.54 -10.80 -3.85
CA GLY A 72 12.78 -10.81 -4.61
C GLY A 72 13.66 -9.59 -4.33
N PHE A 73 14.87 -9.60 -4.86
CA PHE A 73 15.85 -8.50 -4.75
C PHE A 73 16.13 -8.05 -3.31
N GLY A 74 16.04 -8.96 -2.33
CA GLY A 74 16.20 -8.62 -0.91
C GLY A 74 15.06 -7.77 -0.33
N GLN A 75 13.95 -7.60 -1.05
CA GLN A 75 12.81 -6.78 -0.64
C GLN A 75 11.63 -7.66 -0.19
N THR A 76 10.71 -7.03 0.56
CA THR A 76 9.50 -7.68 1.06
C THR A 76 8.25 -6.83 0.82
N ILE A 77 7.11 -7.49 0.66
CA ILE A 77 5.81 -6.85 0.88
C ILE A 77 5.58 -6.78 2.39
N SER A 78 5.23 -5.61 2.91
CA SER A 78 5.01 -5.39 4.35
C SER A 78 3.85 -6.25 4.87
N GLN A 79 3.88 -6.63 6.17
CA GLN A 79 2.76 -7.34 6.79
C GLN A 79 1.47 -6.50 6.73
N PRO A 80 0.30 -7.15 6.61
CA PRO A 80 -0.98 -6.45 6.52
C PRO A 80 -1.23 -5.41 7.61
N TYR A 81 -0.91 -5.72 8.87
CA TYR A 81 -1.08 -4.78 9.96
C TYR A 81 -0.28 -3.48 9.77
N ILE A 82 0.96 -3.58 9.33
CA ILE A 82 1.81 -2.38 9.10
C ILE A 82 1.25 -1.55 7.94
N VAL A 83 0.81 -2.18 6.85
CA VAL A 83 0.15 -1.48 5.74
C VAL A 83 -1.09 -0.72 6.22
N ALA A 84 -1.98 -1.39 6.97
CA ALA A 84 -3.19 -0.79 7.51
C ALA A 84 -2.88 0.35 8.49
N TYR A 85 -1.98 0.11 9.45
CA TYR A 85 -1.60 1.09 10.47
C TYR A 85 -0.99 2.36 9.86
N MET A 86 -0.04 2.20 8.93
CA MET A 86 0.58 3.34 8.26
C MET A 86 -0.45 4.13 7.43
N THR A 87 -1.35 3.44 6.74
CA THR A 87 -2.41 4.07 5.94
C THR A 87 -3.40 4.83 6.83
N GLU A 88 -3.79 4.27 7.98
CA GLU A 88 -4.64 4.93 8.98
C GLU A 88 -3.96 6.17 9.56
N GLN A 89 -2.66 6.07 9.94
CA GLN A 89 -1.89 7.22 10.44
C GLN A 89 -1.69 8.32 9.39
N LEU A 90 -1.67 7.95 8.11
CA LEU A 90 -1.54 8.89 6.98
C LEU A 90 -2.82 9.70 6.75
N ASP A 91 -3.98 9.20 7.17
CA ASP A 91 -5.29 9.88 7.10
C ASP A 91 -5.63 10.39 5.69
N VAL A 92 -5.57 9.48 4.70
CA VAL A 92 -5.77 9.79 3.28
C VAL A 92 -7.22 10.16 2.98
N LYS A 93 -7.43 11.20 2.18
CA LYS A 93 -8.76 11.63 1.71
C LYS A 93 -8.90 11.43 0.21
N LYS A 94 -10.13 11.23 -0.28
CA LYS A 94 -10.43 10.98 -1.71
C LYS A 94 -9.90 12.03 -2.69
N LYS A 95 -9.66 13.25 -2.24
CA LYS A 95 -9.11 14.33 -3.06
C LYS A 95 -7.58 14.41 -3.02
N ASP A 96 -6.93 13.65 -2.15
CA ASP A 96 -5.50 13.79 -1.90
C ASP A 96 -4.67 13.24 -3.06
N VAL A 97 -3.54 13.89 -3.30
CA VAL A 97 -2.44 13.42 -4.15
C VAL A 97 -1.36 12.89 -3.23
N VAL A 98 -1.04 11.61 -3.39
CA VAL A 98 -0.14 10.86 -2.51
C VAL A 98 1.18 10.57 -3.22
N LEU A 99 2.30 10.73 -2.50
CA LEU A 99 3.60 10.21 -2.90
C LEU A 99 3.96 9.01 -2.02
N GLU A 100 4.30 7.89 -2.63
CA GLU A 100 4.88 6.72 -1.95
C GLU A 100 6.34 6.55 -2.35
N ILE A 101 7.21 6.26 -1.38
CA ILE A 101 8.62 5.97 -1.59
C ILE A 101 8.89 4.49 -1.27
N GLY A 102 9.18 3.70 -2.31
CA GLY A 102 9.36 2.26 -2.25
C GLY A 102 8.13 1.51 -2.74
N THR A 103 7.92 1.44 -4.06
CA THR A 103 6.77 0.73 -4.66
C THR A 103 6.77 -0.76 -4.31
N GLY A 104 7.95 -1.39 -4.33
CA GLY A 104 8.12 -2.81 -4.07
C GLY A 104 7.22 -3.68 -4.96
N SER A 105 6.26 -4.36 -4.34
CA SER A 105 5.25 -5.17 -5.05
C SER A 105 4.15 -4.34 -5.72
N GLY A 106 3.92 -3.10 -5.29
CA GLY A 106 2.80 -2.25 -5.66
C GLY A 106 1.55 -2.39 -4.75
N TYR A 107 1.60 -3.25 -3.73
CA TYR A 107 0.43 -3.50 -2.88
C TYR A 107 -0.01 -2.27 -2.08
N GLN A 108 0.93 -1.58 -1.43
CA GLN A 108 0.63 -0.38 -0.67
C GLN A 108 0.09 0.73 -1.60
N ALA A 109 0.67 0.90 -2.79
CA ALA A 109 0.16 1.83 -3.81
C ALA A 109 -1.29 1.48 -4.22
N ALA A 110 -1.60 0.19 -4.40
CA ALA A 110 -2.95 -0.27 -4.71
C ALA A 110 -3.95 0.04 -3.57
N VAL A 111 -3.56 -0.14 -2.30
CA VAL A 111 -4.40 0.23 -1.16
C VAL A 111 -4.64 1.74 -1.13
N LEU A 112 -3.59 2.55 -1.27
CA LEU A 112 -3.69 4.02 -1.32
C LEU A 112 -4.57 4.51 -2.46
N SER A 113 -4.53 3.85 -3.62
CA SER A 113 -5.30 4.24 -4.81
C SER A 113 -6.81 4.18 -4.62
N LEU A 114 -7.28 3.30 -3.74
CA LEU A 114 -8.69 3.21 -3.38
C LEU A 114 -9.14 4.34 -2.43
N LEU A 115 -8.20 5.04 -1.80
CA LEU A 115 -8.44 6.09 -0.82
C LEU A 115 -8.14 7.50 -1.35
N ALA A 116 -7.25 7.62 -2.33
CA ALA A 116 -6.73 8.88 -2.87
C ALA A 116 -7.30 9.21 -4.26
N LYS A 117 -7.04 10.43 -4.72
CA LYS A 117 -7.28 10.87 -6.09
C LYS A 117 -6.22 10.28 -7.04
N GLU A 118 -4.96 10.45 -6.68
CA GLU A 118 -3.79 10.00 -7.45
C GLU A 118 -2.71 9.51 -6.50
N VAL A 119 -1.98 8.47 -6.90
CA VAL A 119 -0.83 7.93 -6.19
C VAL A 119 0.38 7.92 -7.12
N TYR A 120 1.41 8.66 -6.76
CA TYR A 120 2.73 8.59 -7.39
C TYR A 120 3.61 7.71 -6.50
N THR A 121 4.27 6.70 -7.07
CA THR A 121 5.10 5.78 -6.29
C THR A 121 6.44 5.57 -6.96
N ILE A 122 7.52 5.65 -6.19
CA ILE A 122 8.90 5.61 -6.69
C ILE A 122 9.58 4.32 -6.28
N GLU A 123 10.17 3.63 -7.27
CA GLU A 123 10.94 2.41 -7.05
C GLU A 123 12.33 2.53 -7.67
N ILE A 124 13.36 2.23 -6.88
CA ILE A 124 14.75 2.34 -7.31
C ILE A 124 15.25 1.07 -8.02
N ILE A 125 14.68 -0.10 -7.69
CA ILE A 125 15.07 -1.38 -8.28
C ILE A 125 14.32 -1.55 -9.60
N PRO A 126 15.01 -1.53 -10.76
CA PRO A 126 14.36 -1.51 -12.07
C PRO A 126 13.38 -2.67 -12.28
N GLU A 127 13.76 -3.88 -11.85
CA GLU A 127 12.95 -5.08 -12.02
C GLU A 127 11.67 -5.03 -11.19
N LEU A 128 11.72 -4.46 -9.98
CA LEU A 128 10.53 -4.23 -9.15
C LEU A 128 9.65 -3.14 -9.74
N CYS A 129 10.26 -2.06 -10.23
CA CYS A 129 9.55 -0.98 -10.89
C CYS A 129 8.74 -1.51 -12.09
N GLU A 130 9.35 -2.23 -12.99
CA GLU A 130 8.66 -2.74 -14.20
C GLU A 130 7.60 -3.80 -13.83
N ARG A 131 7.91 -4.67 -12.85
CA ARG A 131 6.94 -5.65 -12.36
C ARG A 131 5.72 -5.02 -11.72
N SER A 132 5.90 -4.03 -10.85
CA SER A 132 4.80 -3.34 -10.19
C SER A 132 3.96 -2.52 -11.17
N LYS A 133 4.55 -1.83 -12.14
CA LYS A 133 3.84 -1.19 -13.25
C LYS A 133 2.90 -2.16 -13.97
N LYS A 134 3.44 -3.32 -14.35
CA LYS A 134 2.66 -4.36 -15.05
C LYS A 134 1.52 -4.86 -14.18
N THR A 135 1.79 -5.21 -12.93
CA THR A 135 0.79 -5.75 -12.00
C THR A 135 -0.33 -4.74 -11.75
N LEU A 136 -0.01 -3.50 -11.41
CA LEU A 136 -0.98 -2.45 -11.15
C LEU A 136 -1.85 -2.15 -12.37
N LYS A 137 -1.25 -2.08 -13.56
CA LYS A 137 -1.98 -1.90 -14.82
C LYS A 137 -2.93 -3.08 -15.11
N GLN A 138 -2.47 -4.32 -14.95
CA GLN A 138 -3.27 -5.53 -15.18
C GLN A 138 -4.46 -5.62 -14.22
N LEU A 139 -4.31 -5.14 -12.99
CA LEU A 139 -5.35 -5.12 -11.97
C LEU A 139 -6.26 -3.88 -12.04
N GLY A 140 -6.03 -2.97 -13.00
CA GLY A 140 -6.90 -1.82 -13.26
C GLY A 140 -6.71 -0.62 -12.33
N TYR A 141 -5.58 -0.49 -11.64
CA TYR A 141 -5.26 0.68 -10.78
C TYR A 141 -4.78 1.86 -11.63
N ASN A 142 -5.71 2.52 -12.34
CA ASN A 142 -5.40 3.55 -13.34
C ASN A 142 -4.97 4.91 -12.77
N ASN A 143 -5.15 5.13 -11.47
CA ASN A 143 -4.73 6.34 -10.75
C ASN A 143 -3.41 6.15 -9.98
N VAL A 144 -2.65 5.06 -10.26
CA VAL A 144 -1.31 4.81 -9.73
C VAL A 144 -0.27 5.03 -10.82
N PHE A 145 0.69 5.89 -10.54
CA PHE A 145 1.79 6.25 -11.46
C PHE A 145 3.11 5.79 -10.86
N VAL A 146 3.68 4.73 -11.43
CA VAL A 146 4.97 4.17 -10.97
C VAL A 146 6.12 4.83 -11.69
N ILE A 147 7.06 5.38 -10.93
CA ILE A 147 8.27 6.07 -11.39
C ILE A 147 9.48 5.21 -11.00
N CYS A 148 10.31 4.82 -12.00
CA CYS A 148 11.58 4.19 -11.73
C CYS A 148 12.61 5.26 -11.40
N GLY A 149 13.10 5.30 -10.16
CA GLY A 149 14.03 6.37 -9.77
C GLY A 149 14.43 6.38 -8.30
N ASP A 150 15.13 7.44 -7.94
CA ASP A 150 15.68 7.66 -6.61
C ASP A 150 14.63 8.33 -5.69
N GLY A 151 14.09 7.56 -4.75
CA GLY A 151 13.12 8.04 -3.76
C GLY A 151 13.66 9.13 -2.83
N TYR A 152 14.98 9.25 -2.63
CA TYR A 152 15.57 10.34 -1.84
C TYR A 152 15.32 11.72 -2.45
N LYS A 153 15.04 11.81 -3.75
CA LYS A 153 14.71 13.06 -4.46
C LYS A 153 13.24 13.43 -4.38
N GLY A 154 12.39 12.50 -3.93
CA GLY A 154 10.95 12.65 -4.05
C GLY A 154 10.52 12.76 -5.51
N TYR A 155 9.44 13.52 -5.77
CA TYR A 155 8.94 13.74 -7.12
C TYR A 155 8.56 15.22 -7.33
N PRO A 156 9.54 16.09 -7.66
CA PRO A 156 9.32 17.54 -7.78
C PRO A 156 8.27 17.92 -8.81
N ASP A 157 8.16 17.17 -9.91
CA ASP A 157 7.25 17.46 -11.02
C ASP A 157 5.76 17.46 -10.62
N LYS A 158 5.44 16.82 -9.49
CA LYS A 158 4.07 16.72 -8.96
C LYS A 158 3.91 17.27 -7.54
N ALA A 159 5.01 17.71 -6.95
CA ALA A 159 4.96 18.38 -5.65
C ALA A 159 4.17 19.70 -5.73
N PRO A 160 3.56 20.15 -4.62
CA PRO A 160 3.55 19.52 -3.31
C PRO A 160 2.43 18.47 -3.15
N PHE A 161 2.67 17.48 -2.27
CA PHE A 161 1.77 16.35 -2.00
C PHE A 161 0.92 16.58 -0.73
N ASP A 162 -0.31 16.07 -0.75
CA ASP A 162 -1.17 16.07 0.45
C ASP A 162 -0.68 15.05 1.47
N ARG A 163 -0.18 13.91 0.99
CA ARG A 163 0.30 12.80 1.82
C ARG A 163 1.58 12.22 1.24
N ILE A 164 2.51 11.83 2.11
CA ILE A 164 3.74 11.12 1.72
C ILE A 164 3.89 9.88 2.60
N LEU A 165 4.13 8.72 1.99
CA LEU A 165 4.36 7.46 2.68
C LEU A 165 5.72 6.88 2.30
N LEU A 166 6.54 6.48 3.29
CA LEU A 166 7.77 5.74 3.05
C LEU A 166 7.56 4.27 3.44
N THR A 167 7.90 3.37 2.56
CA THR A 167 7.83 1.91 2.77
C THR A 167 9.21 1.26 2.86
N ALA A 168 10.27 2.07 2.90
CA ALA A 168 11.66 1.71 3.17
C ALA A 168 12.24 2.68 4.20
N ALA A 169 13.17 2.23 5.04
CA ALA A 169 13.71 3.01 6.14
C ALA A 169 14.98 3.75 5.75
N PRO A 170 14.97 5.10 5.64
CA PRO A 170 16.18 5.90 5.70
C PRO A 170 16.71 5.98 7.15
N GLU A 171 17.98 6.35 7.35
CA GLU A 171 18.47 6.64 8.71
C GLU A 171 17.71 7.80 9.37
N LYS A 172 17.35 8.81 8.58
CA LYS A 172 16.50 9.95 8.96
C LYS A 172 15.58 10.28 7.79
N ILE A 173 14.36 10.73 8.09
CA ILE A 173 13.42 11.17 7.05
C ILE A 173 14.08 12.28 6.21
N PRO A 174 14.19 12.12 4.87
CA PRO A 174 14.81 13.12 4.02
C PRO A 174 14.08 14.46 4.05
N GLU A 175 14.80 15.55 4.31
CA GLU A 175 14.25 16.91 4.37
C GLU A 175 13.51 17.31 3.08
N ILE A 176 14.02 16.87 1.92
CA ILE A 176 13.38 17.15 0.64
C ILE A 176 11.95 16.61 0.53
N LEU A 177 11.63 15.49 1.20
CA LEU A 177 10.28 14.95 1.22
C LEU A 177 9.36 15.82 2.10
N ILE A 178 9.88 16.37 3.20
CA ILE A 178 9.14 17.31 4.05
C ILE A 178 8.89 18.63 3.30
N GLN A 179 9.85 19.08 2.50
CA GLN A 179 9.68 20.27 1.63
C GLN A 179 8.62 20.05 0.56
N GLN A 180 8.51 18.82 0.01
CA GLN A 180 7.48 18.44 -0.97
C GLN A 180 6.10 18.16 -0.35
N LEU A 181 5.94 18.28 0.97
CA LEU A 181 4.67 18.14 1.66
C LEU A 181 3.91 19.47 1.66
N LYS A 182 2.62 19.46 1.32
CA LYS A 182 1.73 20.62 1.45
C LYS A 182 1.63 21.08 2.90
N ASP A 183 1.24 22.35 3.10
CA ASP A 183 0.74 22.78 4.42
C ASP A 183 -0.53 21.98 4.76
N ASN A 184 -0.69 21.57 6.01
CA ASN A 184 -1.66 20.59 6.50
C ASN A 184 -1.48 19.16 5.93
N GLY A 185 -0.35 18.89 5.28
CA GLY A 185 0.02 17.55 4.81
C GLY A 185 0.56 16.67 5.92
N ILE A 186 0.52 15.35 5.66
CA ILE A 186 1.02 14.32 6.58
C ILE A 186 2.01 13.42 5.85
N LEU A 187 3.16 13.16 6.49
CA LEU A 187 4.11 12.14 6.08
C LEU A 187 4.16 11.05 7.15
N VAL A 188 4.09 9.79 6.73
CA VAL A 188 4.30 8.62 7.59
C VAL A 188 5.39 7.74 7.01
N GLY A 189 6.32 7.30 7.82
CA GLY A 189 7.37 6.39 7.36
C GLY A 189 8.29 5.92 8.48
N PRO A 190 9.02 4.81 8.25
CA PRO A 190 10.03 4.33 9.16
C PRO A 190 11.30 5.18 9.06
N ALA A 191 12.02 5.32 10.18
CA ALA A 191 13.39 5.83 10.17
C ALA A 191 14.22 5.15 11.27
N GLY A 192 15.53 5.08 11.05
CA GLY A 192 16.51 4.50 11.94
C GLY A 192 17.55 3.66 11.20
N LYS A 193 18.70 3.41 11.83
CA LYS A 193 19.76 2.58 11.25
C LYS A 193 19.34 1.11 11.23
N ILE A 194 19.82 0.33 10.26
CA ILE A 194 19.52 -1.10 10.10
C ILE A 194 19.85 -1.92 11.35
N GLN A 195 20.94 -1.54 12.04
CA GLN A 195 21.45 -2.23 13.22
C GLN A 195 20.79 -1.80 14.53
N GLU A 196 19.95 -0.76 14.47
CA GLU A 196 19.24 -0.18 15.61
C GLU A 196 17.73 -0.43 15.48
N LEU A 197 16.99 -0.13 16.55
CA LEU A 197 15.55 -0.19 16.54
C LEU A 197 14.98 0.96 15.69
N GLN A 198 14.30 0.62 14.61
CA GLN A 198 13.60 1.60 13.77
C GLN A 198 12.22 1.91 14.38
N TYR A 199 11.72 3.10 14.12
CA TYR A 199 10.39 3.52 14.51
C TYR A 199 9.63 4.13 13.33
N LEU A 200 8.31 3.97 13.33
CA LEU A 200 7.47 4.79 12.48
C LEU A 200 7.39 6.20 13.05
N TYR A 201 7.42 7.18 12.16
CA TYR A 201 7.22 8.59 12.46
C TYR A 201 6.02 9.12 11.67
N LYS A 202 5.24 9.97 12.32
CA LYS A 202 4.22 10.81 11.69
C LYS A 202 4.70 12.24 11.75
N ILE A 203 4.87 12.86 10.58
CA ILE A 203 5.26 14.26 10.44
C ILE A 203 4.07 15.01 9.87
N GLN A 204 3.69 16.10 10.53
CA GLN A 204 2.63 17.00 10.07
C GLN A 204 3.22 18.39 9.83
N LYS A 205 2.86 18.99 8.70
CA LYS A 205 3.21 20.38 8.39
C LYS A 205 1.98 21.24 8.62
N ILE A 206 2.00 22.06 9.65
CA ILE A 206 0.85 22.91 10.05
C ILE A 206 1.32 24.35 10.17
N ASN A 207 0.76 25.26 9.37
CA ASN A 207 1.18 26.67 9.31
C ASN A 207 2.70 26.80 9.14
N HIS A 208 3.26 26.04 8.21
CA HIS A 208 4.70 25.93 7.91
C HIS A 208 5.57 25.39 9.05
N LYS A 209 5.01 25.01 10.19
CA LYS A 209 5.71 24.34 11.29
C LYS A 209 5.65 22.83 11.13
N ILE A 210 6.74 22.17 11.50
CA ILE A 210 6.86 20.71 11.45
C ILE A 210 6.60 20.16 12.86
N ILE A 211 5.62 19.26 12.95
CA ILE A 211 5.29 18.51 14.16
C ILE A 211 5.62 17.06 13.90
N GLU A 212 6.57 16.52 14.63
CA GLU A 212 6.96 15.12 14.54
C GLU A 212 6.43 14.32 15.72
N LYS A 213 5.85 13.17 15.46
CA LYS A 213 5.41 12.19 16.45
C LYS A 213 6.04 10.85 16.17
N LYS A 214 6.79 10.31 17.13
CA LYS A 214 7.27 8.93 17.13
C LYS A 214 6.11 8.00 17.46
N LEU A 215 5.94 6.95 16.63
CA LEU A 215 4.88 5.96 16.75
C LEU A 215 5.42 4.63 17.30
N ILE A 216 5.11 3.52 16.62
CA ILE A 216 5.46 2.15 17.04
C ILE A 216 6.86 1.75 16.54
N PRO A 217 7.55 0.82 17.24
CA PRO A 217 8.77 0.21 16.74
C PRO A 217 8.47 -0.72 15.56
N VAL A 218 9.39 -0.75 14.58
CA VAL A 218 9.24 -1.52 13.33
C VAL A 218 10.58 -2.05 12.84
N ARG A 219 10.53 -2.93 11.84
CA ARG A 219 11.70 -3.33 11.05
C ARG A 219 11.35 -3.26 9.57
N PHE A 220 12.00 -2.37 8.85
CA PHE A 220 11.90 -2.20 7.40
C PHE A 220 13.23 -2.47 6.71
N VAL A 221 13.14 -2.82 5.42
CA VAL A 221 14.31 -2.81 4.54
C VAL A 221 14.86 -1.38 4.43
N PRO A 222 16.19 -1.24 4.25
CA PRO A 222 16.79 0.08 4.13
C PRO A 222 16.32 0.81 2.86
N MET A 223 16.13 2.11 2.98
CA MET A 223 16.02 2.97 1.81
C MET A 223 17.40 3.11 1.16
N VAL A 224 17.56 2.58 -0.05
CA VAL A 224 18.84 2.56 -0.76
C VAL A 224 19.02 3.76 -1.68
N LYS A 225 20.27 4.13 -1.94
CA LYS A 225 20.63 5.14 -2.94
C LYS A 225 21.01 4.46 -4.26
N PRO A 226 20.96 5.17 -5.40
CA PRO A 226 21.50 4.65 -6.65
C PRO A 226 22.95 4.20 -6.46
N ALA A 227 23.33 3.11 -7.10
CA ALA A 227 24.74 2.75 -7.23
C ALA A 227 25.48 3.90 -7.92
N LYS A 228 26.65 4.26 -7.39
CA LYS A 228 27.50 5.28 -8.00
C LYS A 228 28.09 4.79 -9.30
#